data_ebcf7fd12263d21256152a1475ee1556
#
_entry.id   ebcf7fd12263d21256152a1475ee1556
#
_cell.length_a   1.000
_cell.length_b   1.000
_cell.length_c   1.000
_cell.angle_alpha   90.00
_cell.angle_beta   90.00
_cell.angle_gamma   90.00
#
_symmetry.space_group_name_H-M   'P 1'
#
loop_
_entity.id
_entity.type
_entity.pdbx_description
1 polymer ?
#
loop_
_entity_poly.entity_id
_entity_poly.type
_entity_poly.pdbx_seq_one_letter_code
_entity_poly.pdbx_strand_id
1 'polypeptide(L)'
;MKHKILSVLFGLFVVCGAGRAADITIYYSPTCPHCHHMRDYASNNFIYEYPTINITMVDVTVPENRGLFFDVIKSCDFSSGGVPVIKIGDKCFQGFAESMVDDMRTAIEVDMDDAAKKSAAAVKKSIAENGDEYRDAHPTPVATITEYSAPATDENPEKKTAASDNKWASWGLIILALAVLGFSIFVAGGKSRK
;
A
#
# COMPACT_ATOMS: atom_id res chain seq x y z
N MET A 1 38.28 8.27 -49.11
CA MET A 1 37.68 7.19 -48.31
C MET A 1 37.23 7.81 -47.00
N LYS A 2 35.93 7.97 -46.82
CA LYS A 2 35.34 8.69 -45.66
C LYS A 2 34.95 7.65 -44.61
N HIS A 3 35.70 7.58 -43.52
CA HIS A 3 35.35 6.75 -42.38
C HIS A 3 34.26 7.47 -41.57
N LYS A 4 33.04 6.95 -41.64
CA LYS A 4 31.96 7.39 -40.77
C LYS A 4 32.18 6.76 -39.40
N ILE A 5 32.64 7.55 -38.44
CA ILE A 5 32.68 7.18 -37.05
C ILE A 5 31.22 7.27 -36.53
N LEU A 6 30.58 6.12 -36.42
CA LEU A 6 29.26 6.00 -35.78
C LEU A 6 29.47 6.04 -34.26
N SER A 7 29.35 7.25 -33.69
CA SER A 7 29.33 7.40 -32.23
C SER A 7 28.04 6.81 -31.69
N VAL A 8 28.16 5.63 -31.14
CA VAL A 8 27.10 5.02 -30.32
C VAL A 8 27.07 5.80 -28.99
N LEU A 9 26.22 6.78 -28.92
CA LEU A 9 25.83 7.40 -27.64
C LEU A 9 24.97 6.37 -26.90
N PHE A 10 25.64 5.53 -26.13
CA PHE A 10 24.99 4.71 -25.13
C PHE A 10 24.59 5.62 -23.98
N GLY A 11 23.39 6.20 -24.10
CA GLY A 11 22.78 6.98 -23.03
C GLY A 11 22.62 6.10 -21.81
N LEU A 12 23.52 6.26 -20.85
CA LEU A 12 23.41 5.72 -19.51
C LEU A 12 22.17 6.36 -18.87
N PHE A 13 21.01 5.75 -19.02
CA PHE A 13 19.84 6.05 -18.22
C PHE A 13 20.18 5.65 -16.78
N VAL A 14 20.78 6.58 -16.03
CA VAL A 14 20.79 6.50 -14.58
C VAL A 14 19.34 6.67 -14.17
N VAL A 15 18.64 5.55 -13.98
CA VAL A 15 17.39 5.52 -13.22
C VAL A 15 17.78 5.86 -11.78
N CYS A 16 17.83 7.16 -11.49
CA CYS A 16 17.90 7.66 -10.14
C CYS A 16 16.56 7.25 -9.51
N GLY A 17 16.53 6.08 -8.87
CA GLY A 17 15.42 5.67 -8.05
C GLY A 17 15.35 6.67 -6.90
N ALA A 18 14.50 7.70 -7.03
CA ALA A 18 14.20 8.59 -5.93
C ALA A 18 13.68 7.72 -4.80
N GLY A 19 14.48 7.58 -3.74
CA GLY A 19 14.07 6.86 -2.55
C GLY A 19 12.77 7.46 -2.05
N ARG A 20 11.80 6.59 -1.73
CA ARG A 20 10.45 6.99 -1.35
C ARG A 20 10.33 7.03 0.17
N ALA A 21 9.60 8.01 0.70
CA ALA A 21 9.18 8.01 2.09
C ALA A 21 8.32 6.77 2.38
N ALA A 22 8.51 6.15 3.55
CA ALA A 22 7.71 5.01 3.96
C ALA A 22 6.26 5.44 4.23
N ASP A 23 5.29 4.63 3.82
CA ASP A 23 3.88 4.88 4.04
C ASP A 23 3.53 4.77 5.53
N ILE A 24 2.56 5.58 5.98
CA ILE A 24 2.04 5.59 7.35
C ILE A 24 0.62 5.03 7.36
N THR A 25 0.35 4.08 8.23
CA THR A 25 -1.02 3.66 8.57
C THR A 25 -1.29 3.97 10.03
N ILE A 26 -2.36 4.71 10.32
CA ILE A 26 -2.76 5.14 11.67
C ILE A 26 -4.09 4.50 12.01
N TYR A 27 -4.07 3.57 12.94
CA TYR A 27 -5.27 2.96 13.50
C TYR A 27 -5.75 3.81 14.66
N TYR A 28 -6.96 4.34 14.56
CA TYR A 28 -7.45 5.36 15.47
C TYR A 28 -8.90 5.14 15.91
N SER A 29 -9.32 5.84 16.96
CA SER A 29 -10.72 6.02 17.32
C SER A 29 -11.07 7.51 17.22
N PRO A 30 -12.25 7.89 16.68
CA PRO A 30 -12.69 9.28 16.58
C PRO A 30 -12.80 10.02 17.92
N THR A 31 -12.92 9.28 19.03
CA THR A 31 -13.06 9.87 20.37
C THR A 31 -11.75 9.89 21.16
N CYS A 32 -10.65 9.44 20.58
CA CYS A 32 -9.36 9.33 21.27
C CYS A 32 -8.55 10.64 21.16
N PRO A 33 -8.23 11.35 22.25
CA PRO A 33 -7.49 12.61 22.20
C PRO A 33 -6.09 12.47 21.59
N HIS A 34 -5.35 11.42 21.92
CA HIS A 34 -4.02 11.15 21.34
C HIS A 34 -4.09 10.88 19.82
N CYS A 35 -5.21 10.35 19.34
CA CYS A 35 -5.44 10.13 17.91
C CYS A 35 -5.66 11.49 17.20
N HIS A 36 -6.36 12.42 17.82
CA HIS A 36 -6.51 13.77 17.30
C HIS A 36 -5.16 14.47 17.21
N HIS A 37 -4.34 14.41 18.28
CA HIS A 37 -3.00 15.01 18.27
C HIS A 37 -2.13 14.41 17.16
N MET A 38 -2.17 13.08 16.95
CA MET A 38 -1.43 12.45 15.85
C MET A 38 -1.91 12.93 14.48
N ARG A 39 -3.23 12.99 14.27
CA ARG A 39 -3.83 13.49 13.02
C ARG A 39 -3.44 14.95 12.75
N ASP A 40 -3.54 15.80 13.77
CA ASP A 40 -3.19 17.22 13.69
C ASP A 40 -1.69 17.37 13.36
N TYR A 41 -0.85 16.57 14.01
CA TYR A 41 0.58 16.58 13.72
C TYR A 41 0.88 16.17 12.28
N ALA A 42 0.28 15.09 11.81
CA ALA A 42 0.44 14.61 10.44
C ALA A 42 -0.04 15.66 9.42
N SER A 43 -1.19 16.28 9.67
CA SER A 43 -1.81 17.31 8.81
C SER A 43 -1.04 18.63 8.77
N ASN A 44 -0.30 18.95 9.82
CA ASN A 44 0.42 20.22 9.91
C ASN A 44 1.92 20.11 9.61
N ASN A 45 2.44 18.87 9.55
CA ASN A 45 3.87 18.62 9.37
C ASN A 45 4.15 17.58 8.26
N PHE A 46 3.83 16.30 8.47
CA PHE A 46 4.29 15.24 7.57
C PHE A 46 3.83 15.38 6.12
N ILE A 47 2.59 15.83 5.88
CA ILE A 47 2.08 16.03 4.51
C ILE A 47 2.75 17.21 3.78
N TYR A 48 3.48 18.07 4.48
CA TYR A 48 4.30 19.13 3.89
C TYR A 48 5.76 18.70 3.75
N GLU A 49 6.25 17.90 4.70
CA GLU A 49 7.66 17.46 4.74
C GLU A 49 7.96 16.40 3.66
N TYR A 50 7.01 15.52 3.35
CA TYR A 50 7.25 14.30 2.56
C TYR A 50 6.32 14.18 1.35
N PRO A 51 6.73 14.60 0.15
CA PRO A 51 5.85 14.63 -1.03
C PRO A 51 5.42 13.24 -1.54
N THR A 52 6.13 12.19 -1.15
CA THR A 52 5.83 10.81 -1.60
C THR A 52 5.14 9.96 -0.54
N ILE A 53 4.80 10.55 0.62
CA ILE A 53 4.19 9.82 1.72
C ILE A 53 2.71 9.54 1.43
N ASN A 54 2.24 8.32 1.74
CA ASN A 54 0.81 8.02 1.86
C ASN A 54 0.49 7.85 3.33
N ILE A 55 -0.49 8.60 3.82
CA ILE A 55 -1.00 8.48 5.18
C ILE A 55 -2.42 7.94 5.11
N THR A 56 -2.64 6.77 5.67
CA THR A 56 -3.95 6.12 5.72
C THR A 56 -4.46 6.07 7.15
N MET A 57 -5.65 6.60 7.39
CA MET A 57 -6.36 6.55 8.68
C MET A 57 -7.32 5.37 8.67
N VAL A 58 -7.26 4.51 9.68
CA VAL A 58 -8.13 3.33 9.84
C VAL A 58 -8.92 3.48 11.13
N ASP A 59 -10.22 3.78 11.01
CA ASP A 59 -11.11 3.85 12.18
C ASP A 59 -11.40 2.45 12.72
N VAL A 60 -10.88 2.13 13.91
CA VAL A 60 -11.03 0.82 14.57
C VAL A 60 -12.41 0.63 15.22
N THR A 61 -13.23 1.68 15.31
CA THR A 61 -14.60 1.57 15.81
C THR A 61 -15.55 0.98 14.76
N VAL A 62 -15.17 1.08 13.48
CA VAL A 62 -15.87 0.45 12.36
C VAL A 62 -15.68 -1.08 12.44
N PRO A 63 -16.76 -1.88 12.50
CA PRO A 63 -16.68 -3.33 12.69
C PRO A 63 -15.80 -4.05 11.66
N GLU A 64 -15.87 -3.61 10.40
CA GLU A 64 -15.13 -4.17 9.26
C GLU A 64 -13.62 -3.98 9.39
N ASN A 65 -13.18 -2.95 10.11
CA ASN A 65 -11.76 -2.62 10.30
C ASN A 65 -11.14 -3.34 11.52
N ARG A 66 -11.94 -4.00 12.36
CA ARG A 66 -11.42 -4.64 13.58
C ARG A 66 -10.41 -5.74 13.30
N GLY A 67 -10.62 -6.51 12.23
CA GLY A 67 -9.66 -7.53 11.80
C GLY A 67 -8.28 -6.91 11.52
N LEU A 68 -8.23 -5.81 10.76
CA LEU A 68 -6.99 -5.08 10.46
C LEU A 68 -6.29 -4.58 11.72
N PHE A 69 -7.08 -4.13 12.70
CA PHE A 69 -6.53 -3.66 13.98
C PHE A 69 -5.92 -4.80 14.79
N PHE A 70 -6.58 -5.96 14.89
CA PHE A 70 -5.99 -7.11 15.58
C PHE A 70 -4.75 -7.62 14.86
N ASP A 71 -4.72 -7.62 13.54
CA ASP A 71 -3.57 -8.03 12.75
C ASP A 71 -2.37 -7.11 12.98
N VAL A 72 -2.57 -5.79 13.05
CA VAL A 72 -1.47 -4.85 13.32
C VAL A 72 -0.96 -4.98 14.75
N ILE A 73 -1.82 -5.13 15.77
CA ILE A 73 -1.42 -5.38 17.16
C ILE A 73 -0.52 -6.61 17.23
N LYS A 74 -0.92 -7.71 16.57
CA LYS A 74 -0.14 -8.94 16.53
C LYS A 74 1.17 -8.77 15.76
N SER A 75 1.16 -8.11 14.60
CA SER A 75 2.35 -7.93 13.77
C SER A 75 3.38 -7.01 14.41
N CYS A 76 2.93 -6.09 15.27
CA CYS A 76 3.77 -5.16 16.03
C CYS A 76 4.18 -5.71 17.42
N ASP A 77 3.77 -6.93 17.77
CA ASP A 77 4.03 -7.56 19.07
C ASP A 77 3.56 -6.71 20.27
N PHE A 78 2.44 -6.00 20.11
CA PHE A 78 1.86 -5.24 21.21
C PHE A 78 1.01 -6.11 22.12
N SER A 79 1.20 -5.96 23.44
CA SER A 79 0.46 -6.72 24.45
C SER A 79 -0.96 -6.22 24.68
N SER A 80 -1.32 -5.04 24.18
CA SER A 80 -2.63 -4.41 24.36
C SER A 80 -3.07 -3.63 23.14
N GLY A 81 -4.39 -3.46 22.97
CA GLY A 81 -5.02 -2.77 21.85
C GLY A 81 -5.28 -1.27 22.11
N GLY A 82 -4.30 -0.52 22.62
CA GLY A 82 -4.45 0.94 22.75
C GLY A 82 -4.33 1.67 21.41
N VAL A 83 -5.05 2.78 21.24
CA VAL A 83 -4.98 3.64 20.05
C VAL A 83 -4.40 5.02 20.39
N PRO A 84 -3.75 5.71 19.45
CA PRO A 84 -3.44 5.26 18.09
C PRO A 84 -2.38 4.14 18.06
N VAL A 85 -2.47 3.26 17.06
CA VAL A 85 -1.35 2.46 16.62
C VAL A 85 -0.89 3.02 15.28
N ILE A 86 0.41 3.30 15.16
CA ILE A 86 0.99 3.92 13.98
C ILE A 86 2.01 2.96 13.41
N LYS A 87 1.81 2.53 12.17
CA LYS A 87 2.74 1.68 11.43
C LYS A 87 3.39 2.51 10.34
N ILE A 88 4.72 2.51 10.31
CA ILE A 88 5.56 3.23 9.33
C ILE A 88 6.54 2.22 8.74
N GLY A 89 6.28 1.75 7.51
CA GLY A 89 7.01 0.61 6.98
C GLY A 89 6.97 -0.59 7.94
N ASP A 90 8.12 -1.02 8.43
CA ASP A 90 8.24 -2.12 9.41
C ASP A 90 8.26 -1.66 10.86
N LYS A 91 8.22 -0.35 11.12
CA LYS A 91 8.20 0.20 12.48
C LYS A 91 6.79 0.42 12.99
N CYS A 92 6.62 0.17 14.28
CA CYS A 92 5.34 0.32 14.97
C CYS A 92 5.50 1.23 16.19
N PHE A 93 4.48 2.07 16.40
CA PHE A 93 4.37 2.95 17.55
C PHE A 93 2.98 2.81 18.15
N GLN A 94 2.88 2.81 19.48
CA GLN A 94 1.61 2.79 20.19
C GLN A 94 1.45 4.05 21.04
N GLY A 95 0.31 4.72 20.88
CA GLY A 95 0.11 6.07 21.41
C GLY A 95 0.78 7.14 20.54
N PHE A 96 0.63 8.41 20.94
CA PHE A 96 1.30 9.51 20.30
C PHE A 96 1.75 10.54 21.35
N ALA A 97 3.00 10.94 21.24
CA ALA A 97 3.61 12.06 21.93
C ALA A 97 4.65 12.71 21.01
N GLU A 98 4.87 14.01 21.16
CA GLU A 98 5.86 14.74 20.35
C GLU A 98 7.28 14.20 20.49
N SER A 99 7.62 13.63 21.64
CA SER A 99 8.91 12.98 21.87
C SER A 99 9.17 11.77 20.97
N MET A 100 8.11 11.18 20.34
CA MET A 100 8.23 10.04 19.44
C MET A 100 8.47 10.46 17.97
N VAL A 101 8.32 11.75 17.67
CA VAL A 101 8.28 12.24 16.29
C VAL A 101 9.60 12.05 15.55
N ASP A 102 10.73 12.23 16.22
CA ASP A 102 12.03 12.06 15.56
C ASP A 102 12.29 10.58 15.21
N ASP A 103 11.83 9.64 16.04
CA ASP A 103 11.85 8.21 15.70
C ASP A 103 10.90 7.89 14.54
N MET A 104 9.72 8.51 14.50
CA MET A 104 8.80 8.38 13.38
C MET A 104 9.42 8.92 12.08
N ARG A 105 10.07 10.09 12.10
CA ARG A 105 10.80 10.62 10.94
C ARG A 105 11.89 9.67 10.48
N THR A 106 12.65 9.12 11.40
CA THR A 106 13.68 8.12 11.08
C THR A 106 13.06 6.90 10.35
N ALA A 107 11.89 6.45 10.78
CA ALA A 107 11.18 5.36 10.12
C ALA A 107 10.64 5.76 8.73
N ILE A 108 10.13 6.99 8.57
CA ILE A 108 9.65 7.52 7.28
C ILE A 108 10.80 7.60 6.26
N GLU A 109 11.97 8.01 6.72
CA GLU A 109 13.13 8.34 5.88
C GLU A 109 14.03 7.14 5.58
N VAL A 110 13.69 5.93 6.03
CA VAL A 110 14.56 4.74 5.94
C VAL A 110 15.06 4.48 4.53
N ASP A 111 14.20 4.62 3.52
CA ASP A 111 14.50 4.35 2.11
C ASP A 111 14.67 5.63 1.26
N MET A 112 14.66 6.81 1.91
CA MET A 112 14.84 8.08 1.20
C MET A 112 16.31 8.35 0.89
N ASP A 113 16.56 8.96 -0.25
CA ASP A 113 17.89 9.46 -0.60
C ASP A 113 18.25 10.73 0.20
N ASP A 114 19.54 11.08 0.20
CA ASP A 114 20.06 12.22 0.96
C ASP A 114 19.48 13.57 0.49
N ALA A 115 19.15 13.70 -0.79
CA ALA A 115 18.57 14.94 -1.33
C ALA A 115 17.14 15.12 -0.84
N ALA A 116 16.35 14.06 -0.83
CA ALA A 116 14.99 14.05 -0.31
C ALA A 116 14.97 14.30 1.22
N LYS A 117 15.86 13.67 1.98
CA LYS A 117 16.03 13.91 3.44
C LYS A 117 16.39 15.37 3.73
N LYS A 118 17.30 15.94 2.95
CA LYS A 118 17.69 17.35 3.07
C LYS A 118 16.52 18.28 2.77
N SER A 119 15.71 17.97 1.77
CA SER A 119 14.50 18.74 1.45
C SER A 119 13.49 18.69 2.58
N ALA A 120 13.18 17.50 3.11
CA ALA A 120 12.28 17.33 4.26
C ALA A 120 12.79 18.08 5.50
N ALA A 121 14.09 18.02 5.79
CA ALA A 121 14.69 18.74 6.90
C ALA A 121 14.58 20.28 6.74
N ALA A 122 14.67 20.81 5.52
CA ALA A 122 14.48 22.23 5.24
C ALA A 122 13.02 22.65 5.52
N VAL A 123 12.06 21.87 5.07
CA VAL A 123 10.62 22.09 5.34
C VAL A 123 10.33 22.01 6.83
N LYS A 124 10.81 20.96 7.52
CA LYS A 124 10.71 20.82 8.99
C LYS A 124 11.18 22.06 9.70
N LYS A 125 12.34 22.60 9.30
CA LYS A 125 12.92 23.80 9.89
C LYS A 125 12.01 25.01 9.67
N SER A 126 11.51 25.23 8.46
CA SER A 126 10.61 26.35 8.15
C SER A 126 9.31 26.29 8.95
N ILE A 127 8.73 25.10 9.09
CA ILE A 127 7.53 24.88 9.90
C ILE A 127 7.82 25.13 11.39
N ALA A 128 8.97 24.73 11.90
CA ALA A 128 9.37 24.96 13.29
C ALA A 128 9.61 26.45 13.60
N GLU A 129 10.09 27.23 12.63
CA GLU A 129 10.34 28.68 12.78
C GLU A 129 9.04 29.48 12.71
N ASN A 130 8.18 29.22 11.73
CA ASN A 130 6.88 29.86 11.60
C ASN A 130 5.89 28.99 10.80
N GLY A 131 5.28 28.01 11.45
CA GLY A 131 4.43 27.02 10.79
C GLY A 131 3.19 27.60 10.12
N ASP A 132 2.56 28.61 10.73
CA ASP A 132 1.34 29.21 10.16
C ASP A 132 1.67 29.98 8.88
N GLU A 133 2.70 30.81 8.89
CA GLU A 133 3.17 31.52 7.69
C GLU A 133 3.60 30.54 6.58
N TYR A 134 4.28 29.46 6.97
CA TYR A 134 4.68 28.44 6.00
C TYR A 134 3.47 27.81 5.32
N ARG A 135 2.45 27.41 6.09
CA ARG A 135 1.21 26.79 5.56
C ARG A 135 0.38 27.76 4.73
N ASP A 136 0.31 29.03 5.15
CA ASP A 136 -0.38 30.09 4.39
C ASP A 136 0.29 30.34 3.02
N ALA A 137 1.62 30.27 2.98
CA ALA A 137 2.39 30.37 1.72
C ALA A 137 2.29 29.09 0.87
N HIS A 138 1.95 27.95 1.46
CA HIS A 138 1.83 26.65 0.81
C HIS A 138 0.46 26.01 1.07
N PRO A 139 -0.65 26.60 0.58
CA PRO A 139 -2.02 26.17 0.94
C PRO A 139 -2.36 24.76 0.43
N THR A 140 -1.59 24.25 -0.52
CA THR A 140 -1.74 22.87 -1.01
C THR A 140 -0.58 22.05 -0.48
N PRO A 141 -0.80 21.11 0.44
CA PRO A 141 0.25 20.21 0.92
C PRO A 141 0.71 19.28 -0.21
N VAL A 142 1.93 18.78 -0.08
CA VAL A 142 2.54 17.90 -1.08
C VAL A 142 2.07 16.44 -1.00
N ALA A 143 1.37 16.08 0.07
CA ALA A 143 0.77 14.77 0.29
C ALA A 143 -0.63 14.89 0.91
N THR A 144 -1.36 13.79 1.01
CA THR A 144 -2.72 13.76 1.55
C THR A 144 -2.89 12.69 2.61
N ILE A 145 -3.86 12.92 3.51
CA ILE A 145 -4.33 11.92 4.46
C ILE A 145 -5.63 11.34 3.91
N THR A 146 -5.71 10.02 3.82
CA THR A 146 -6.89 9.31 3.32
C THR A 146 -7.52 8.47 4.42
N GLU A 147 -8.85 8.42 4.47
CA GLU A 147 -9.56 7.47 5.33
C GLU A 147 -9.65 6.12 4.61
N TYR A 148 -9.34 5.06 5.34
CA TYR A 148 -9.51 3.70 4.84
C TYR A 148 -11.00 3.38 4.73
N SER A 149 -11.43 2.95 3.56
CA SER A 149 -12.73 2.36 3.33
C SER A 149 -12.53 0.89 2.96
N ALA A 150 -13.08 0.00 3.76
CA ALA A 150 -13.08 -1.42 3.42
C ALA A 150 -13.75 -1.60 2.05
N PRO A 151 -13.22 -2.47 1.17
CA PRO A 151 -13.93 -2.84 -0.04
C PRO A 151 -15.35 -3.27 0.33
N ALA A 152 -16.36 -2.75 -0.35
CA ALA A 152 -17.72 -3.22 -0.18
C ALA A 152 -17.70 -4.74 -0.42
N THR A 153 -17.88 -5.52 0.62
CA THR A 153 -18.15 -6.94 0.47
C THR A 153 -19.55 -7.00 -0.13
N ASP A 154 -19.64 -7.40 -1.38
CA ASP A 154 -20.91 -7.82 -2.00
C ASP A 154 -21.38 -9.12 -1.28
N GLU A 155 -21.57 -9.04 0.02
CA GLU A 155 -22.31 -10.04 0.75
C GLU A 155 -23.80 -9.82 0.48
N ASN A 156 -24.23 -10.22 -0.72
CA ASN A 156 -25.62 -10.59 -0.92
C ASN A 156 -25.82 -11.93 -0.20
N PRO A 157 -26.49 -11.97 0.98
CA PRO A 157 -26.71 -13.22 1.72
C PRO A 157 -27.58 -14.23 0.97
N GLU A 158 -28.17 -13.86 -0.16
CA GLU A 158 -29.01 -14.76 -0.97
C GLU A 158 -28.24 -15.64 -1.96
N LYS A 159 -26.90 -15.50 -2.09
CA LYS A 159 -26.12 -16.32 -3.04
C LYS A 159 -25.36 -17.48 -2.42
N LYS A 160 -25.56 -17.78 -1.14
CA LYS A 160 -24.95 -18.96 -0.47
C LYS A 160 -25.66 -20.29 -0.71
N THR A 161 -26.71 -20.33 -1.54
CA THR A 161 -27.39 -21.59 -1.89
C THR A 161 -27.36 -21.82 -3.38
N ALA A 162 -26.21 -22.13 -3.95
CA ALA A 162 -26.02 -22.92 -5.18
C ALA A 162 -24.56 -22.98 -5.64
N ALA A 163 -23.60 -23.17 -4.77
CA ALA A 163 -22.35 -23.80 -5.16
C ALA A 163 -22.55 -25.32 -5.00
N SER A 164 -23.47 -25.87 -5.77
CA SER A 164 -23.53 -27.30 -6.02
C SER A 164 -22.18 -27.69 -6.65
N ASP A 165 -21.48 -28.57 -5.94
CA ASP A 165 -20.29 -29.27 -6.40
C ASP A 165 -20.50 -29.89 -7.78
N ASN A 166 -20.31 -29.11 -8.83
CA ASN A 166 -20.36 -29.61 -10.20
C ASN A 166 -19.03 -30.26 -10.62
N LYS A 167 -18.53 -31.16 -9.74
CA LYS A 167 -17.42 -32.07 -10.10
C LYS A 167 -17.76 -32.91 -11.33
N TRP A 168 -19.03 -33.11 -11.61
CA TRP A 168 -19.52 -33.87 -12.77
C TRP A 168 -19.37 -33.13 -14.10
N ALA A 169 -19.43 -31.80 -14.10
CA ALA A 169 -19.28 -30.99 -15.33
C ALA A 169 -17.84 -31.04 -15.87
N SER A 170 -16.84 -31.10 -15.01
CA SER A 170 -15.44 -31.22 -15.43
C SER A 170 -15.10 -32.60 -16.02
N TRP A 171 -15.72 -33.66 -15.49
CA TRP A 171 -15.55 -35.01 -16.04
C TRP A 171 -16.24 -35.20 -17.37
N GLY A 172 -17.39 -34.55 -17.58
CA GLY A 172 -18.14 -34.61 -18.85
C GLY A 172 -17.34 -34.05 -20.02
N LEU A 173 -16.62 -32.96 -19.84
CA LEU A 173 -15.74 -32.37 -20.86
C LEU A 173 -14.53 -33.24 -21.20
N ILE A 174 -13.94 -33.89 -20.21
CA ILE A 174 -12.79 -34.81 -20.40
C ILE A 174 -13.21 -36.06 -21.19
N ILE A 175 -14.37 -36.62 -20.88
CA ILE A 175 -14.92 -37.81 -21.59
C ILE A 175 -15.23 -37.45 -23.04
N LEU A 176 -15.79 -36.26 -23.30
CA LEU A 176 -16.12 -35.81 -24.65
C LEU A 176 -14.85 -35.59 -25.50
N ALA A 177 -13.80 -35.01 -24.91
CA ALA A 177 -12.51 -34.84 -25.56
C ALA A 177 -11.83 -36.15 -25.93
N LEU A 178 -11.88 -37.14 -25.05
CA LEU A 178 -11.33 -38.48 -25.29
C LEU A 178 -12.12 -39.24 -26.36
N ALA A 179 -13.44 -39.09 -26.42
CA ALA A 179 -14.28 -39.70 -27.44
C ALA A 179 -13.97 -39.15 -28.84
N VAL A 180 -13.72 -37.85 -28.99
CA VAL A 180 -13.34 -37.21 -30.25
C VAL A 180 -11.96 -37.66 -30.73
N LEU A 181 -11.00 -37.78 -29.82
CA LEU A 181 -9.65 -38.28 -30.15
C LEU A 181 -9.67 -39.77 -30.55
N GLY A 182 -10.44 -40.58 -29.83
CA GLY A 182 -10.60 -42.03 -30.17
C GLY A 182 -11.23 -42.25 -31.54
N PHE A 183 -12.25 -41.45 -31.89
CA PHE A 183 -12.92 -41.54 -33.17
C PHE A 183 -12.00 -41.12 -34.33
N SER A 184 -11.16 -40.10 -34.11
CA SER A 184 -10.18 -39.67 -35.14
C SER A 184 -9.13 -40.72 -35.45
N ILE A 185 -8.69 -41.49 -34.45
CA ILE A 185 -7.71 -42.58 -34.63
C ILE A 185 -8.36 -43.77 -35.36
N PHE A 186 -9.62 -44.05 -35.06
CA PHE A 186 -10.35 -45.15 -35.74
C PHE A 186 -10.59 -44.89 -37.23
N VAL A 187 -10.92 -43.63 -37.59
CA VAL A 187 -11.12 -43.24 -38.99
C VAL A 187 -9.80 -43.24 -39.79
N ALA A 188 -8.69 -42.84 -39.13
CA ALA A 188 -7.38 -42.82 -39.79
C ALA A 188 -6.75 -44.20 -39.97
N GLY A 189 -7.07 -45.17 -39.10
CA GLY A 189 -6.55 -46.54 -39.14
C GLY A 189 -7.24 -47.49 -40.13
N GLY A 190 -8.40 -47.09 -40.69
CA GLY A 190 -9.23 -47.94 -41.55
C GLY A 190 -8.82 -48.04 -43.03
N LYS A 191 -7.68 -47.48 -43.45
CA LYS A 191 -7.29 -47.43 -44.88
C LYS A 191 -5.89 -48.03 -45.15
N SER A 192 -5.72 -49.32 -44.80
CA SER A 192 -4.58 -50.05 -45.31
C SER A 192 -4.83 -51.57 -45.27
N ARG A 193 -5.58 -52.08 -46.26
CA ARG A 193 -5.43 -53.44 -46.77
C ARG A 193 -6.09 -53.53 -48.15
N LYS A 194 -5.31 -53.30 -49.15
CA LYS A 194 -5.31 -54.10 -50.39
C LYS A 194 -3.94 -53.96 -51.06
#